data_21f2229e966a4261594c391fb7c33cd2
#
_entry.id   21f2229e966a4261594c391fb7c33cd2
#
_cell.length_a   1.000
_cell.length_b   1.000
_cell.length_c   1.000
_cell.angle_alpha   90.00
_cell.angle_beta   90.00
_cell.angle_gamma   90.00
#
_symmetry.space_group_name_H-M   'P 1'
#
loop_
_entity.id
_entity.type
_entity.pdbx_description
1 polymer ?
#
loop_
_entity_poly.entity_id
_entity_poly.type
_entity_poly.pdbx_seq_one_letter_code
_entity_poly.pdbx_strand_id
1 'polypeptide(L)'
;MKLIRYLLGLSLFLLAGQWVKADETAAESFNPQKSIFEHLGDEYGWNVWNLHIPLPVIVRDEEGAWHVFSSAKLAGGQEYEGFYIAGEGEYEGKVIARNASGHIYRPWDFSVTKNVLALFICALLLCWLVFPLVRWYKKKPYEAPRRVKGMMEFGVGMLYEELIVQILG
;
A
#
# COMPACT_ATOMS: atom_id res chain seq x y z
N MET A 1 32.75 -9.08 27.45
CA MET A 1 33.24 -8.91 26.07
C MET A 1 32.15 -8.91 25.00
N LYS A 2 31.06 -9.66 25.15
CA LYS A 2 29.93 -9.69 24.17
C LYS A 2 29.13 -8.39 24.16
N LEU A 3 28.89 -7.77 25.33
CA LEU A 3 28.12 -6.53 25.46
C LEU A 3 28.80 -5.34 24.75
N ILE A 4 30.14 -5.27 24.83
CA ILE A 4 30.93 -4.22 24.17
C ILE A 4 30.84 -4.30 22.64
N ARG A 5 30.75 -5.52 22.08
CA ARG A 5 30.58 -5.73 20.63
C ARG A 5 29.21 -5.28 20.14
N TYR A 6 28.16 -5.49 20.93
CA TYR A 6 26.81 -5.02 20.59
C TYR A 6 26.67 -3.50 20.71
N LEU A 7 27.31 -2.88 21.74
CA LEU A 7 27.36 -1.43 21.89
C LEU A 7 28.18 -0.77 20.78
N LEU A 8 29.28 -1.36 20.35
CA LEU A 8 30.06 -0.89 19.21
C LEU A 8 29.30 -1.01 17.88
N GLY A 9 28.58 -2.11 17.68
CA GLY A 9 27.74 -2.29 16.49
C GLY A 9 26.58 -1.29 16.44
N LEU A 10 25.93 -1.02 17.56
CA LEU A 10 24.86 -0.03 17.68
C LEU A 10 25.38 1.39 17.46
N SER A 11 26.55 1.72 18.01
CA SER A 11 27.22 3.02 17.80
C SER A 11 27.61 3.24 16.34
N LEU A 12 28.12 2.20 15.66
CA LEU A 12 28.47 2.27 14.24
C LEU A 12 27.23 2.45 13.36
N PHE A 13 26.10 1.81 13.71
CA PHE A 13 24.82 1.95 13.02
C PHE A 13 24.23 3.37 13.18
N LEU A 14 24.35 3.96 14.37
CA LEU A 14 23.91 5.33 14.63
C LEU A 14 24.80 6.37 13.94
N LEU A 15 26.10 6.11 13.78
CA LEU A 15 27.03 6.98 13.04
C LEU A 15 26.83 6.90 11.52
N ALA A 16 26.44 5.76 10.97
CA ALA A 16 26.14 5.61 9.54
C ALA A 16 24.89 6.41 9.09
N GLY A 17 23.98 6.73 9.99
CA GLY A 17 22.80 7.57 9.72
C GLY A 17 23.09 9.06 9.52
N GLN A 18 24.31 9.55 9.76
CA GLN A 18 24.68 10.97 9.67
C GLN A 18 25.10 11.43 8.26
N TRP A 19 25.12 10.54 7.27
CA TRP A 19 25.59 10.86 5.91
C TRP A 19 24.45 11.16 4.94
N VAL A 20 23.25 11.46 5.42
CA VAL A 20 22.21 12.05 4.57
C VAL A 20 22.56 13.52 4.39
N LYS A 21 23.29 13.84 3.32
CA LYS A 21 23.39 15.20 2.81
C LYS A 21 21.97 15.61 2.39
N ALA A 22 21.41 16.59 3.09
CA ALA A 22 20.28 17.36 2.58
C ALA A 22 20.80 18.12 1.35
N ASP A 23 20.38 17.69 0.17
CA ASP A 23 20.60 18.43 -1.06
C ASP A 23 19.69 19.66 -0.99
N GLU A 24 20.27 20.83 -0.71
CA GLU A 24 19.61 22.14 -0.79
C GLU A 24 19.44 22.51 -2.27
N THR A 25 18.61 21.77 -3.00
CA THR A 25 18.17 22.18 -4.34
C THR A 25 16.71 22.55 -4.27
N ALA A 26 16.48 23.88 -4.40
CA ALA A 26 15.22 24.58 -4.61
C ALA A 26 14.17 24.35 -3.50
N ALA A 27 14.01 25.37 -2.67
CA ALA A 27 12.85 25.55 -1.80
C ALA A 27 11.58 25.79 -2.65
N GLU A 28 11.05 24.75 -3.29
CA GLU A 28 9.62 24.66 -3.47
C GLU A 28 9.03 24.65 -2.06
N SER A 29 8.15 25.58 -1.77
CA SER A 29 7.51 25.72 -0.47
C SER A 29 6.90 24.34 -0.13
N PHE A 30 7.55 23.62 0.81
CA PHE A 30 7.05 22.32 1.26
C PHE A 30 5.62 22.51 1.75
N ASN A 31 4.67 21.99 1.00
CA ASN A 31 3.27 21.97 1.37
C ASN A 31 2.98 20.60 2.02
N PRO A 32 2.90 20.54 3.36
CA PRO A 32 2.68 19.27 4.07
C PRO A 32 1.38 18.59 3.66
N GLN A 33 0.34 19.37 3.38
CA GLN A 33 -0.95 18.83 2.95
C GLN A 33 -0.82 18.13 1.60
N LYS A 34 -0.20 18.78 0.60
CA LYS A 34 0.00 18.17 -0.72
C LYS A 34 0.80 16.86 -0.61
N SER A 35 1.90 16.87 0.15
CA SER A 35 2.72 15.67 0.37
C SER A 35 1.97 14.53 1.05
N ILE A 36 1.14 14.84 2.06
CA ILE A 36 0.31 13.84 2.74
C ILE A 36 -0.74 13.26 1.78
N PHE A 37 -1.42 14.10 1.01
CA PHE A 37 -2.44 13.64 0.07
C PHE A 37 -1.85 12.87 -1.11
N GLU A 38 -0.65 13.21 -1.60
CA GLU A 38 0.08 12.42 -2.60
C GLU A 38 0.48 11.04 -2.07
N HIS A 39 0.87 10.95 -0.78
CA HIS A 39 1.21 9.66 -0.18
C HIS A 39 -0.01 8.81 0.18
N LEU A 40 -1.09 9.43 0.64
CA LEU A 40 -2.36 8.74 0.95
C LEU A 40 -3.22 8.53 -0.29
N GLY A 41 -3.01 9.31 -1.34
CA GLY A 41 -3.73 9.22 -2.60
C GLY A 41 -3.64 7.82 -3.20
N ASP A 42 -4.75 7.37 -3.76
CA ASP A 42 -4.82 6.08 -4.44
C ASP A 42 -4.39 6.24 -5.89
N GLU A 43 -3.34 5.55 -6.28
CA GLU A 43 -2.72 5.64 -7.59
C GLU A 43 -2.80 4.31 -8.34
N TYR A 44 -2.78 4.38 -9.68
CA TYR A 44 -2.77 3.21 -10.56
C TYR A 44 -1.37 2.65 -10.83
N GLY A 45 -0.36 3.13 -10.11
CA GLY A 45 1.01 2.64 -10.11
C GLY A 45 1.55 2.54 -8.68
N TRP A 46 2.49 1.66 -8.47
CA TRP A 46 3.17 1.53 -7.19
C TRP A 46 4.65 1.82 -7.33
N ASN A 47 5.10 2.85 -6.64
CA ASN A 47 6.51 3.23 -6.58
C ASN A 47 7.15 2.55 -5.36
N VAL A 48 8.03 1.58 -5.61
CA VAL A 48 8.81 0.90 -4.58
C VAL A 48 10.28 1.27 -4.80
N TRP A 49 10.81 2.15 -3.96
CA TRP A 49 12.13 2.78 -4.13
C TRP A 49 12.29 3.40 -5.53
N ASN A 50 13.11 2.82 -6.39
CA ASN A 50 13.35 3.29 -7.76
C ASN A 50 12.60 2.49 -8.83
N LEU A 51 11.73 1.56 -8.42
CA LEU A 51 10.97 0.71 -9.32
C LEU A 51 9.52 1.20 -9.40
N HIS A 52 9.10 1.63 -10.59
CA HIS A 52 7.70 1.93 -10.87
C HIS A 52 7.01 0.67 -11.40
N ILE A 53 6.03 0.18 -10.67
CA ILE A 53 5.22 -1.00 -11.05
C ILE A 53 3.87 -0.49 -11.55
N PRO A 54 3.61 -0.55 -12.85
CA PRO A 54 2.29 -0.19 -13.39
C PRO A 54 1.28 -1.27 -13.02
N LEU A 55 0.11 -0.86 -12.55
CA LEU A 55 -0.95 -1.76 -12.12
C LEU A 55 -2.03 -1.91 -13.21
N PRO A 56 -2.78 -3.00 -13.23
CA PRO A 56 -3.84 -3.20 -14.20
C PRO A 56 -5.01 -2.25 -13.95
N VAL A 57 -5.41 -1.53 -14.98
CA VAL A 57 -6.61 -0.70 -15.04
C VAL A 57 -7.73 -1.54 -15.63
N ILE A 58 -8.84 -1.65 -14.92
CA ILE A 58 -10.03 -2.39 -15.32
C ILE A 58 -11.20 -1.43 -15.20
N VAL A 59 -11.72 -1.01 -16.33
CA VAL A 59 -12.82 -0.04 -16.39
C VAL A 59 -13.95 -0.54 -17.27
N ARG A 60 -15.16 -0.12 -16.94
CA ARG A 60 -16.34 -0.37 -17.74
C ARG A 60 -16.90 0.95 -18.24
N ASP A 61 -17.07 1.09 -19.54
CA ASP A 61 -17.59 2.31 -20.16
C ASP A 61 -19.14 2.44 -20.00
N GLU A 62 -19.68 3.55 -20.53
CA GLU A 62 -21.13 3.82 -20.51
C GLU A 62 -21.91 2.84 -21.38
N GLU A 63 -21.29 2.27 -22.42
CA GLU A 63 -21.88 1.29 -23.33
C GLU A 63 -21.88 -0.11 -22.72
N GLY A 64 -21.21 -0.30 -21.59
CA GLY A 64 -21.12 -1.56 -20.85
C GLY A 64 -19.97 -2.45 -21.28
N ALA A 65 -19.07 -2.00 -22.16
CA ALA A 65 -17.89 -2.73 -22.55
C ALA A 65 -16.80 -2.67 -21.47
N TRP A 66 -16.04 -3.76 -21.35
CA TRP A 66 -14.93 -3.87 -20.42
C TRP A 66 -13.60 -3.59 -21.12
N HIS A 67 -12.81 -2.71 -20.54
CA HIS A 67 -11.47 -2.39 -20.99
C HIS A 67 -10.46 -2.76 -19.91
N VAL A 68 -9.44 -3.53 -20.29
CA VAL A 68 -8.37 -3.99 -19.39
C VAL A 68 -7.02 -3.68 -20.02
N PHE A 69 -6.26 -2.81 -19.36
CA PHE A 69 -4.94 -2.42 -19.83
C PHE A 69 -4.01 -2.04 -18.66
N SER A 70 -2.72 -1.87 -18.94
CA SER A 70 -1.77 -1.42 -17.93
C SER A 70 -1.79 0.09 -17.76
N SER A 71 -1.70 0.57 -16.52
CA SER A 71 -1.60 1.99 -16.21
C SER A 71 -0.40 2.69 -16.85
N ALA A 72 0.62 1.93 -17.27
CA ALA A 72 1.74 2.48 -18.03
C ALA A 72 1.31 3.20 -19.32
N LYS A 73 0.16 2.81 -19.92
CA LYS A 73 -0.39 3.45 -21.11
C LYS A 73 -1.02 4.81 -20.84
N LEU A 74 -1.35 5.10 -19.57
CA LEU A 74 -1.88 6.39 -19.12
C LEU A 74 -0.80 7.27 -18.48
N ALA A 75 0.44 6.79 -18.39
CA ALA A 75 1.53 7.51 -17.75
C ALA A 75 1.84 8.83 -18.49
N GLY A 76 2.17 9.88 -17.71
CA GLY A 76 2.50 11.19 -18.28
C GLY A 76 1.32 11.94 -18.92
N GLY A 77 0.08 11.61 -18.53
CA GLY A 77 -1.12 12.26 -19.06
C GLY A 77 -1.53 11.77 -20.46
N GLN A 78 -1.01 10.60 -20.88
CA GLN A 78 -1.40 10.00 -22.16
C GLN A 78 -2.83 9.48 -22.12
N GLU A 79 -3.51 9.59 -23.25
CA GLU A 79 -4.84 9.01 -23.45
C GLU A 79 -4.71 7.66 -24.19
N TYR A 80 -5.42 6.65 -23.68
CA TYR A 80 -5.50 5.34 -24.28
C TYR A 80 -6.94 4.86 -24.39
N GLU A 81 -7.41 4.55 -25.60
CA GLU A 81 -8.81 4.13 -25.88
C GLU A 81 -9.86 5.10 -25.34
N GLY A 82 -9.58 6.41 -25.31
CA GLY A 82 -10.48 7.43 -24.75
C GLY A 82 -10.41 7.57 -23.22
N PHE A 83 -9.56 6.79 -22.55
CA PHE A 83 -9.35 6.87 -21.10
C PHE A 83 -8.07 7.63 -20.78
N TYR A 84 -8.08 8.45 -19.75
CA TYR A 84 -6.92 9.16 -19.23
C TYR A 84 -7.06 9.45 -17.73
N ILE A 85 -5.97 9.76 -17.05
CA ILE A 85 -5.99 10.14 -15.64
C ILE A 85 -6.21 11.64 -15.56
N ALA A 86 -7.24 12.07 -14.82
CA ALA A 86 -7.51 13.50 -14.62
C ALA A 86 -6.37 14.15 -13.83
N GLY A 87 -5.76 15.20 -14.40
CA GLY A 87 -4.69 15.96 -13.75
C GLY A 87 -5.19 17.00 -12.77
N GLU A 88 -6.44 17.46 -12.92
CA GLU A 88 -7.03 18.54 -12.13
C GLU A 88 -8.55 18.36 -12.04
N GLY A 89 -9.18 19.00 -11.04
CA GLY A 89 -10.63 19.09 -10.89
C GLY A 89 -11.22 18.04 -9.97
N GLU A 90 -12.53 17.81 -10.07
CA GLU A 90 -13.30 16.92 -9.19
C GLU A 90 -12.79 15.46 -9.21
N TYR A 91 -12.25 15.02 -10.34
CA TYR A 91 -11.78 13.65 -10.55
C TYR A 91 -10.26 13.55 -10.60
N GLU A 92 -9.53 14.48 -9.98
CA GLU A 92 -8.07 14.48 -9.94
C GLU A 92 -7.53 13.09 -9.49
N GLY A 93 -6.57 12.58 -10.26
CA GLY A 93 -5.94 11.28 -10.01
C GLY A 93 -6.82 10.06 -10.34
N LYS A 94 -8.03 10.24 -10.89
CA LYS A 94 -8.92 9.13 -11.28
C LYS A 94 -8.95 8.94 -12.79
N VAL A 95 -9.22 7.71 -13.22
CA VAL A 95 -9.45 7.43 -14.63
C VAL A 95 -10.79 8.01 -15.05
N ILE A 96 -10.77 8.82 -16.08
CA ILE A 96 -11.93 9.40 -16.72
C ILE A 96 -11.91 9.02 -18.21
N ALA A 97 -13.08 9.04 -18.82
CA ALA A 97 -13.25 8.72 -20.24
C ALA A 97 -13.86 9.89 -21.00
N ARG A 98 -13.52 9.97 -22.28
CA ARG A 98 -14.13 10.90 -23.22
C ARG A 98 -14.84 10.10 -24.28
N ASN A 99 -16.17 10.32 -24.43
CA ASN A 99 -16.93 9.68 -25.49
C ASN A 99 -16.72 10.40 -26.85
N ALA A 100 -17.23 9.81 -27.92
CA ALA A 100 -17.11 10.36 -29.28
C ALA A 100 -17.73 11.75 -29.44
N SER A 101 -18.67 12.15 -28.57
CA SER A 101 -19.26 13.49 -28.54
C SER A 101 -18.45 14.52 -27.73
N GLY A 102 -17.32 14.13 -27.18
CA GLY A 102 -16.45 14.99 -26.36
C GLY A 102 -16.91 15.14 -24.90
N HIS A 103 -17.96 14.46 -24.48
CA HIS A 103 -18.41 14.48 -23.09
C HIS A 103 -17.46 13.66 -22.21
N ILE A 104 -17.03 14.27 -21.09
CA ILE A 104 -16.14 13.65 -20.11
C ILE A 104 -17.01 13.03 -19.03
N TYR A 105 -16.78 11.76 -18.74
CA TYR A 105 -17.48 11.03 -17.71
C TYR A 105 -16.54 10.12 -16.92
N ARG A 106 -16.97 9.72 -15.74
CA ARG A 106 -16.25 8.77 -14.91
C ARG A 106 -16.79 7.36 -15.17
N PRO A 107 -15.97 6.45 -15.76
CA PRO A 107 -16.38 5.04 -15.96
C PRO A 107 -16.47 4.32 -14.62
N TRP A 108 -17.08 3.14 -14.62
CA TRP A 108 -17.00 2.24 -13.48
C TRP A 108 -15.60 1.68 -13.38
N ASP A 109 -14.92 2.00 -12.28
CA ASP A 109 -13.52 1.71 -12.07
C ASP A 109 -13.36 0.56 -11.06
N PHE A 110 -12.85 -0.57 -11.56
CA PHE A 110 -12.51 -1.77 -10.80
C PHE A 110 -11.00 -2.03 -10.81
N SER A 111 -10.21 -1.03 -11.13
CA SER A 111 -8.76 -1.13 -11.26
C SER A 111 -8.10 -1.58 -9.96
N VAL A 112 -7.00 -2.29 -10.12
CA VAL A 112 -6.13 -2.62 -8.99
C VAL A 112 -5.23 -1.42 -8.73
N THR A 113 -5.56 -0.64 -7.73
CA THR A 113 -4.75 0.49 -7.29
C THR A 113 -3.70 0.06 -6.26
N LYS A 114 -2.76 0.96 -5.91
CA LYS A 114 -1.73 0.66 -4.90
C LYS A 114 -2.33 0.27 -3.55
N ASN A 115 -3.45 0.90 -3.14
CA ASN A 115 -4.09 0.61 -1.86
C ASN A 115 -4.78 -0.76 -1.88
N VAL A 116 -5.45 -1.10 -2.98
CA VAL A 116 -6.05 -2.43 -3.18
C VAL A 116 -4.97 -3.51 -3.17
N LEU A 117 -3.86 -3.29 -3.88
CA LEU A 117 -2.74 -4.24 -3.89
C LEU A 117 -2.12 -4.40 -2.49
N ALA A 118 -1.89 -3.29 -1.77
CA ALA A 118 -1.37 -3.33 -0.41
C ALA A 118 -2.31 -4.10 0.53
N LEU A 119 -3.62 -3.90 0.42
CA LEU A 119 -4.63 -4.62 1.19
C LEU A 119 -4.58 -6.13 0.92
N PHE A 120 -4.46 -6.55 -0.35
CA PHE A 120 -4.29 -7.96 -0.70
C PHE A 120 -3.01 -8.55 -0.14
N ILE A 121 -1.88 -7.83 -0.23
CA ILE A 121 -0.60 -8.29 0.34
C ILE A 121 -0.71 -8.44 1.85
N CYS A 122 -1.29 -7.46 2.56
CA CYS A 122 -1.52 -7.54 4.00
C CYS A 122 -2.44 -8.71 4.37
N ALA A 123 -3.53 -8.92 3.64
CA ALA A 123 -4.43 -10.05 3.88
C ALA A 123 -3.75 -11.40 3.68
N LEU A 124 -2.98 -11.56 2.59
CA LEU A 124 -2.21 -12.77 2.34
C LEU A 124 -1.15 -13.02 3.41
N LEU A 125 -0.45 -11.96 3.84
CA LEU A 125 0.55 -12.04 4.89
C LEU A 125 -0.09 -12.45 6.23
N LEU A 126 -1.23 -11.86 6.59
CA LEU A 126 -1.98 -12.25 7.78
C LEU A 126 -2.44 -13.71 7.70
N CYS A 127 -2.98 -14.14 6.58
CA CYS A 127 -3.35 -15.55 6.37
C CYS A 127 -2.14 -16.48 6.51
N TRP A 128 -1.02 -16.10 5.90
CA TRP A 128 0.22 -16.88 5.98
C TRP A 128 0.76 -16.99 7.41
N LEU A 129 0.61 -15.95 8.21
CA LEU A 129 0.99 -15.95 9.62
C LEU A 129 -0.01 -16.75 10.49
N VAL A 130 -1.32 -16.55 10.30
CA VAL A 130 -2.36 -17.11 11.17
C VAL A 130 -2.61 -18.60 10.90
N PHE A 131 -2.60 -19.05 9.64
CA PHE A 131 -2.88 -20.46 9.32
C PHE A 131 -1.94 -21.48 10.01
N PRO A 132 -0.62 -21.26 10.12
CA PRO A 132 0.24 -22.15 10.87
C PRO A 132 -0.10 -22.20 12.36
N LEU A 133 -0.58 -21.10 12.95
CA LEU A 133 -1.01 -21.05 14.34
C LEU A 133 -2.31 -21.86 14.54
N VAL A 134 -3.31 -21.65 13.68
CA VAL A 134 -4.56 -22.43 13.70
C VAL A 134 -4.30 -23.93 13.54
N ARG A 135 -3.42 -24.31 12.58
CA ARG A 135 -3.04 -25.70 12.39
C ARG A 135 -2.32 -26.30 13.60
N TRP A 136 -1.54 -25.49 14.30
CA TRP A 136 -0.89 -25.92 15.53
C TRP A 136 -1.92 -26.27 16.61
N TYR A 137 -2.88 -25.36 16.89
CA TYR A 137 -3.91 -25.58 17.90
C TYR A 137 -4.84 -26.77 17.58
N LYS A 138 -5.15 -27.00 16.30
CA LYS A 138 -5.88 -28.21 15.89
C LYS A 138 -5.16 -29.51 16.21
N LYS A 139 -3.83 -29.51 16.17
CA LYS A 139 -3.02 -30.70 16.45
C LYS A 139 -2.65 -30.85 17.92
N LYS A 140 -2.47 -29.74 18.63
CA LYS A 140 -1.94 -29.66 19.99
C LYS A 140 -2.68 -28.60 20.81
N PRO A 141 -3.96 -28.87 21.17
CA PRO A 141 -4.83 -27.82 21.79
C PRO A 141 -4.38 -27.43 23.19
N TYR A 142 -3.58 -28.26 23.89
CA TYR A 142 -3.15 -28.00 25.27
C TYR A 142 -1.65 -27.65 25.38
N GLU A 143 -0.94 -27.51 24.27
CA GLU A 143 0.47 -27.11 24.26
C GLU A 143 0.62 -25.67 23.82
N ALA A 144 1.32 -24.84 24.58
CA ALA A 144 1.65 -23.48 24.16
C ALA A 144 2.59 -23.47 22.95
N PRO A 145 2.30 -22.70 21.91
CA PRO A 145 3.19 -22.59 20.77
C PRO A 145 4.50 -21.89 21.14
N ARG A 146 5.59 -22.26 20.47
CA ARG A 146 6.92 -21.71 20.72
C ARG A 146 7.40 -20.83 19.58
N ARG A 147 8.39 -19.94 19.85
CA ARG A 147 9.03 -19.04 18.88
C ARG A 147 8.02 -18.08 18.26
N VAL A 148 8.04 -17.93 16.91
CA VAL A 148 7.18 -17.00 16.16
C VAL A 148 5.69 -17.23 16.43
N LYS A 149 5.25 -18.50 16.55
CA LYS A 149 3.85 -18.82 16.86
C LYS A 149 3.44 -18.34 18.26
N GLY A 150 4.33 -18.45 19.25
CA GLY A 150 4.06 -17.94 20.60
C GLY A 150 4.01 -16.41 20.65
N MET A 151 4.84 -15.74 19.86
CA MET A 151 4.80 -14.28 19.74
C MET A 151 3.50 -13.81 19.09
N MET A 152 3.00 -14.55 18.11
CA MET A 152 1.70 -14.26 17.49
C MET A 152 0.53 -14.51 18.43
N GLU A 153 0.57 -15.58 19.23
CA GLU A 153 -0.43 -15.85 20.25
C GLU A 153 -0.52 -14.70 21.26
N PHE A 154 0.62 -14.22 21.73
CA PHE A 154 0.69 -13.05 22.60
C PHE A 154 0.06 -11.82 21.96
N GLY A 155 0.40 -11.53 20.69
CA GLY A 155 -0.17 -10.40 19.95
C GLY A 155 -1.68 -10.49 19.76
N VAL A 156 -2.20 -11.69 19.42
CA VAL A 156 -3.65 -11.92 19.30
C VAL A 156 -4.36 -11.79 20.65
N GLY A 157 -3.74 -12.32 21.73
CA GLY A 157 -4.27 -12.21 23.10
C GLY A 157 -4.36 -10.74 23.54
N MET A 158 -3.31 -9.96 23.33
CA MET A 158 -3.26 -8.55 23.63
C MET A 158 -4.36 -7.77 22.86
N LEU A 159 -4.53 -8.02 21.57
CA LEU A 159 -5.58 -7.41 20.76
C LEU A 159 -6.98 -7.81 21.26
N TYR A 160 -7.15 -9.05 21.68
CA TYR A 160 -8.42 -9.53 22.24
C TYR A 160 -8.75 -8.83 23.57
N GLU A 161 -7.81 -8.79 24.49
CA GLU A 161 -8.03 -8.19 25.81
C GLU A 161 -8.17 -6.66 25.74
N GLU A 162 -7.29 -5.98 25.00
CA GLU A 162 -7.28 -4.52 24.99
C GLU A 162 -8.30 -3.90 24.04
N LEU A 163 -8.65 -4.53 22.93
CA LEU A 163 -9.58 -3.98 21.96
C LEU A 163 -10.96 -4.61 22.04
N ILE A 164 -11.04 -5.94 21.97
CA ILE A 164 -12.34 -6.62 21.84
C ILE A 164 -13.09 -6.60 23.17
N VAL A 165 -12.42 -6.90 24.27
CA VAL A 165 -13.05 -6.91 25.60
C VAL A 165 -13.44 -5.49 26.04
N GLN A 166 -12.63 -4.48 25.74
CA GLN A 166 -12.95 -3.09 26.09
C GLN A 166 -14.07 -2.47 25.25
N ILE A 167 -14.24 -2.92 24.01
CA ILE A 167 -15.28 -2.39 23.12
C ILE A 167 -16.61 -3.14 23.27
N LEU A 168 -16.57 -4.45 23.53
CA LEU A 168 -17.74 -5.32 23.57
C LEU A 168 -18.15 -5.77 24.98
N GLY A 169 -17.28 -5.63 25.98
CA GLY A 169 -17.55 -5.95 27.38
C GLY A 169 -18.11 -4.76 28.08
#